data_3c2f232bd8141ce0c6b877cbe0a7ef34
#
_entry.id   3c2f232bd8141ce0c6b877cbe0a7ef34
#
_cell.length_a   1.000
_cell.length_b   1.000
_cell.length_c   1.000
_cell.angle_alpha   90.00
_cell.angle_beta   90.00
_cell.angle_gamma   90.00
#
_symmetry.space_group_name_H-M   'P 1'
#
loop_
_entity.id
_entity.type
_entity.pdbx_description
1 polymer ?
#
loop_
_entity_poly.entity_id
_entity_poly.type
_entity_poly.pdbx_seq_one_letter_code
_entity_poly.pdbx_strand_id
1 'polypeptide(L)'
;MKFTKILFPISMLCIFLVGCNNGLIDNPAPKDFLSDDSADIFLLDGIVYSNAQDVDWVSDLEYQLGEQIGEITRITDKARSFKNGTANLLPVGTKIYETDTPAYIANVDGEEMPYLKQIEG
;
A
#
# COMPACT_ATOMS: atom_id res chain seq x y z
N MET A 1 21.75 40.30 31.54
CA MET A 1 21.13 39.81 31.31
C MET A 1 20.64 39.40 30.67
N LYS A 2 20.82 39.41 30.64
CA LYS A 2 20.21 38.83 30.21
C LYS A 2 19.75 38.19 29.47
N PHE A 3 19.90 38.01 29.25
CA PHE A 3 19.29 37.26 28.68
C PHE A 3 19.06 36.64 28.03
N THR A 4 19.40 36.80 28.12
CA THR A 4 18.99 36.09 27.73
C THR A 4 18.51 35.44 27.31
N LYS A 5 18.69 35.77 27.55
CA LYS A 5 18.02 35.05 27.28
C LYS A 5 17.42 34.56 26.60
N ILE A 6 17.66 34.76 26.61
CA ILE A 6 16.90 34.19 26.04
C ILE A 6 16.50 33.71 25.24
N LEU A 7 16.85 33.67 25.13
CA LEU A 7 16.25 33.06 24.43
C LEU A 7 15.98 32.36 23.85
N PHE A 8 16.15 32.22 23.87
CA PHE A 8 15.65 31.32 23.39
C PHE A 8 15.17 30.76 22.84
N PRO A 9 15.33 31.02 23.08
CA PRO A 9 14.73 30.22 22.54
C PRO A 9 14.17 29.92 21.90
N ILE A 10 14.30 30.08 21.85
CA ILE A 10 13.66 29.57 21.19
C ILE A 10 13.47 29.01 20.56
N SER A 11 13.81 28.79 20.42
CA SER A 11 13.55 28.02 19.71
C SER A 11 13.16 27.37 19.45
N MET A 12 13.33 27.35 19.55
CA MET A 12 12.81 26.44 19.18
C MET A 12 12.09 26.07 18.72
N LEU A 13 12.06 26.23 18.65
CA LEU A 13 11.25 25.66 18.12
C LEU A 13 10.90 25.30 17.36
N CYS A 14 11.14 25.26 17.09
CA CYS A 14 10.71 24.78 16.23
C CYS A 14 10.55 24.01 15.81
N ILE A 15 10.79 23.68 15.92
CA ILE A 15 10.59 22.86 15.44
C ILE A 15 9.80 22.27 15.25
N PHE A 16 9.63 22.21 15.43
CA PHE A 16 8.79 21.44 15.16
C PHE A 16 8.36 21.23 14.32
N LEU A 17 8.58 21.43 14.02
CA LEU A 17 8.04 21.13 13.18
C LEU A 17 8.03 20.36 12.54
N VAL A 18 8.39 20.26 12.60
CA VAL A 18 8.44 19.50 11.99
C VAL A 18 7.71 18.55 11.96
N GLY A 19 7.75 18.29 12.21
CA GLY A 19 7.23 17.20 12.14
C GLY A 19 6.03 17.17 11.55
N CYS A 20 5.57 17.75 11.40
CA CYS A 20 4.47 17.74 10.96
C CYS A 20 4.33 17.39 9.70
N ASN A 21 4.90 17.36 9.14
CA ASN A 21 4.67 17.21 7.97
C ASN A 21 4.56 15.98 7.65
N ASN A 22 5.03 15.46 7.98
CA ASN A 22 5.06 14.39 7.75
C ASN A 22 3.87 13.70 7.54
N GLY A 23 3.13 13.40 7.98
CA GLY A 23 1.99 12.64 7.79
C GLY A 23 1.05 13.03 6.73
N LEU A 24 1.42 13.99 6.02
CA LEU A 24 0.48 14.57 5.09
C LEU A 24 0.17 13.68 3.91
N ILE A 25 1.07 12.76 3.54
CA ILE A 25 0.87 11.96 2.35
C ILE A 25 1.10 10.51 2.70
N ASP A 26 0.44 10.06 3.73
CA ASP A 26 0.53 8.65 4.09
C ASP A 26 -0.42 7.84 3.26
N ASN A 27 0.11 6.83 2.61
CA ASN A 27 -0.73 5.87 1.92
C ASN A 27 -1.47 5.02 2.94
N PRO A 28 -2.65 4.50 2.58
CA PRO A 28 -3.35 3.59 3.48
C PRO A 28 -2.47 2.40 3.86
N ALA A 29 -2.63 1.92 5.07
CA ALA A 29 -1.88 0.79 5.60
C ALA A 29 -2.76 -0.45 5.63
N PRO A 30 -2.17 -1.65 5.76
CA PRO A 30 -2.99 -2.87 5.82
C PRO A 30 -4.07 -2.84 6.87
N LYS A 31 -3.81 -2.21 8.03
CA LYS A 31 -4.82 -2.15 9.10
C LYS A 31 -6.08 -1.41 8.67
N ASP A 32 -5.95 -0.51 7.69
CA ASP A 32 -7.09 0.27 7.23
C ASP A 32 -8.07 -0.59 6.41
N PHE A 33 -7.62 -1.73 5.94
CA PHE A 33 -8.42 -2.64 5.12
C PHE A 33 -8.85 -3.89 5.89
N LEU A 34 -7.99 -4.40 6.76
CA LEU A 34 -8.20 -5.70 7.36
C LEU A 34 -9.30 -5.72 8.42
N SER A 35 -9.84 -4.56 8.79
CA SER A 35 -11.02 -4.51 9.63
C SER A 35 -12.28 -4.88 8.86
N ASP A 36 -12.22 -4.96 7.54
CA ASP A 36 -13.33 -5.34 6.68
C ASP A 36 -13.17 -6.81 6.33
N ASP A 37 -14.21 -7.60 6.60
CA ASP A 37 -14.16 -9.03 6.36
C ASP A 37 -14.00 -9.39 4.88
N SER A 38 -14.36 -8.47 3.99
CA SER A 38 -14.25 -8.72 2.56
C SER A 38 -12.91 -8.27 1.98
N ALA A 39 -11.98 -7.83 2.80
CA ALA A 39 -10.69 -7.35 2.33
C ALA A 39 -9.93 -8.45 1.59
N ASP A 40 -9.30 -8.07 0.48
CA ASP A 40 -8.45 -8.94 -0.31
C ASP A 40 -7.31 -8.07 -0.80
N ILE A 41 -6.22 -8.05 -0.03
CA ILE A 41 -5.13 -7.11 -0.25
C ILE A 41 -3.78 -7.82 -0.22
N PHE A 42 -2.78 -7.14 -0.78
CA PHE A 42 -1.38 -7.50 -0.55
C PHE A 42 -0.54 -6.25 -0.46
N LEU A 43 0.66 -6.40 0.06
CA LEU A 43 1.59 -5.30 0.25
C LEU A 43 2.84 -5.54 -0.58
N LEU A 44 3.20 -4.57 -1.41
CA LEU A 44 4.47 -4.57 -2.15
C LEU A 44 5.07 -3.18 -2.08
N ASP A 45 6.35 -3.11 -1.75
CA ASP A 45 7.10 -1.85 -1.70
C ASP A 45 6.40 -0.80 -0.84
N GLY A 46 5.77 -1.25 0.25
CA GLY A 46 5.11 -0.34 1.18
C GLY A 46 3.74 0.16 0.73
N ILE A 47 3.23 -0.37 -0.36
CA ILE A 47 1.94 0.06 -0.91
C ILE A 47 0.96 -1.11 -0.87
N VAL A 48 -0.27 -0.83 -0.40
CA VAL A 48 -1.34 -1.82 -0.39
C VAL A 48 -1.99 -1.87 -1.76
N TYR A 49 -2.24 -3.08 -2.24
CA TYR A 49 -3.00 -3.33 -3.46
C TYR A 49 -4.29 -4.04 -3.05
N SER A 50 -5.41 -3.61 -3.59
CA SER A 50 -6.72 -4.16 -3.22
C SER A 50 -7.40 -4.76 -4.45
N ASN A 51 -8.05 -5.90 -4.25
CA ASN A 51 -8.78 -6.57 -5.33
C ASN A 51 -9.76 -5.61 -5.97
N ALA A 52 -9.78 -5.59 -7.29
CA ALA A 52 -10.57 -4.64 -8.05
C ALA A 52 -11.49 -5.33 -9.05
N GLN A 53 -11.75 -6.63 -8.88
CA GLN A 53 -12.58 -7.34 -9.85
C GLN A 53 -14.02 -6.83 -9.87
N ASP A 54 -14.47 -6.19 -8.80
CA ASP A 54 -15.82 -5.65 -8.72
C ASP A 54 -15.89 -4.17 -9.11
N VAL A 55 -14.77 -3.60 -9.55
CA VAL A 55 -14.72 -2.22 -10.01
C VAL A 55 -15.09 -2.20 -11.49
N ASP A 56 -16.15 -1.49 -11.85
CA ASP A 56 -16.74 -1.57 -13.18
C ASP A 56 -15.75 -1.29 -14.30
N TRP A 57 -15.00 -0.18 -14.19
CA TRP A 57 -14.08 0.17 -15.26
C TRP A 57 -12.90 -0.81 -15.35
N VAL A 58 -12.57 -1.48 -14.26
CA VAL A 58 -11.50 -2.47 -14.27
C VAL A 58 -11.95 -3.73 -14.97
N SER A 59 -13.18 -4.16 -14.73
CA SER A 59 -13.68 -5.38 -15.34
C SER A 59 -13.81 -5.26 -16.85
N ASP A 60 -13.90 -4.04 -17.36
CA ASP A 60 -13.99 -3.79 -18.79
C ASP A 60 -12.65 -3.52 -19.45
N LEU A 61 -11.56 -3.51 -18.67
CA LEU A 61 -10.25 -3.21 -19.23
C LEU A 61 -9.74 -4.34 -20.11
N GLU A 62 -9.19 -3.94 -21.23
CA GLU A 62 -8.34 -4.83 -22.01
C GLU A 62 -6.91 -4.46 -21.69
N TYR A 63 -6.09 -5.44 -21.39
CA TYR A 63 -4.73 -5.16 -20.94
C TYR A 63 -3.78 -6.23 -21.46
N GLN A 64 -2.50 -5.87 -21.47
CA GLN A 64 -1.44 -6.81 -21.74
C GLN A 64 -0.56 -6.89 -20.50
N LEU A 65 -0.17 -8.09 -20.15
CA LEU A 65 0.72 -8.30 -19.02
C LEU A 65 2.08 -7.74 -19.34
N GLY A 66 2.63 -7.01 -18.36
CA GLY A 66 3.98 -6.50 -18.42
C GLY A 66 4.91 -7.36 -17.59
N GLU A 67 5.82 -6.69 -16.87
CA GLU A 67 6.81 -7.38 -16.08
C GLU A 67 6.24 -7.87 -14.77
N GLN A 68 6.79 -8.96 -14.27
CA GLN A 68 6.49 -9.41 -12.93
C GLN A 68 7.13 -8.43 -11.94
N ILE A 69 6.33 -7.90 -11.03
CA ILE A 69 6.83 -6.91 -10.07
C ILE A 69 6.96 -7.48 -8.67
N GLY A 70 6.47 -8.69 -8.44
CA GLY A 70 6.57 -9.28 -7.12
C GLY A 70 5.95 -10.65 -7.07
N GLU A 71 6.01 -11.22 -5.87
CA GLU A 71 5.47 -12.54 -5.62
C GLU A 71 5.00 -12.58 -4.18
N ILE A 72 3.88 -13.25 -3.92
CA ILE A 72 3.38 -13.40 -2.56
C ILE A 72 4.21 -14.48 -1.86
N THR A 73 4.82 -14.10 -0.75
CA THR A 73 5.71 -14.99 0.01
C THR A 73 5.17 -15.32 1.39
N ARG A 74 4.09 -14.66 1.81
CA ARG A 74 3.52 -14.86 3.15
C ARG A 74 2.02 -14.58 3.09
N ILE A 75 1.25 -15.32 3.89
CA ILE A 75 -0.18 -15.09 4.01
C ILE A 75 -0.50 -14.92 5.49
N THR A 76 -1.25 -13.86 5.83
CA THR A 76 -1.70 -13.61 7.20
C THR A 76 -2.86 -12.62 7.16
N ASP A 77 -3.70 -12.64 8.18
CA ASP A 77 -4.76 -11.65 8.35
C ASP A 77 -4.44 -10.63 9.44
N LYS A 78 -3.20 -10.63 9.94
CA LYS A 78 -2.81 -9.74 11.02
C LYS A 78 -2.03 -8.57 10.47
N ALA A 79 -2.60 -7.37 10.63
CA ALA A 79 -2.02 -6.16 10.04
C ALA A 79 -0.57 -5.95 10.47
N ARG A 80 -0.26 -6.20 11.73
CA ARG A 80 1.10 -5.97 12.24
C ARG A 80 2.12 -6.93 11.65
N SER A 81 1.67 -8.02 11.03
CA SER A 81 2.55 -9.00 10.41
C SER A 81 2.69 -8.79 8.90
N PHE A 82 2.02 -7.78 8.36
CA PHE A 82 2.13 -7.50 6.93
C PHE A 82 3.48 -6.87 6.61
N LYS A 83 4.16 -7.47 5.66
CA LYS A 83 5.42 -6.99 5.11
C LYS A 83 5.34 -7.07 3.60
N ASN A 84 6.33 -6.57 2.92
CA ASN A 84 6.36 -6.67 1.46
C ASN A 84 6.26 -8.14 1.06
N GLY A 85 5.35 -8.44 0.14
CA GLY A 85 5.08 -9.79 -0.29
C GLY A 85 4.03 -10.53 0.52
N THR A 86 3.35 -9.85 1.45
CA THR A 86 2.31 -10.46 2.28
C THR A 86 0.93 -10.19 1.70
N ALA A 87 0.07 -11.20 1.71
CA ALA A 87 -1.34 -11.06 1.33
C ALA A 87 -2.22 -11.66 2.41
N ASN A 88 -3.50 -11.27 2.44
CA ASN A 88 -4.43 -11.91 3.36
C ASN A 88 -5.19 -13.07 2.73
N LEU A 89 -5.35 -13.09 1.42
CA LEU A 89 -6.08 -14.16 0.74
C LEU A 89 -5.28 -14.87 -0.34
N LEU A 90 -4.47 -14.13 -1.10
CA LEU A 90 -3.71 -14.75 -2.18
C LEU A 90 -2.72 -15.79 -1.64
N PRO A 91 -2.65 -16.96 -2.27
CA PRO A 91 -1.73 -17.99 -1.79
C PRO A 91 -0.27 -17.61 -2.02
N VAL A 92 0.59 -18.17 -1.19
CA VAL A 92 2.03 -18.06 -1.38
C VAL A 92 2.41 -18.62 -2.73
N GLY A 93 3.26 -17.90 -3.45
CA GLY A 93 3.67 -18.27 -4.79
C GLY A 93 2.94 -17.53 -5.89
N THR A 94 1.89 -16.77 -5.53
CA THR A 94 1.18 -15.95 -6.51
C THR A 94 2.12 -14.89 -7.06
N LYS A 95 2.20 -14.78 -8.38
CA LYS A 95 3.04 -13.79 -9.03
C LYS A 95 2.21 -12.57 -9.41
N ILE A 96 2.80 -11.41 -9.26
CA ILE A 96 2.12 -10.14 -9.49
C ILE A 96 2.76 -9.47 -10.69
N TYR A 97 1.94 -9.03 -11.63
CA TYR A 97 2.41 -8.41 -12.87
C TYR A 97 1.84 -7.01 -13.01
N GLU A 98 2.63 -6.11 -13.58
CA GLU A 98 2.07 -4.85 -14.04
C GLU A 98 1.40 -5.07 -15.39
N THR A 99 0.63 -4.09 -15.84
CA THR A 99 0.00 -4.12 -17.17
C THR A 99 0.23 -2.77 -17.82
N ASP A 100 -0.24 -2.63 -19.04
CA ASP A 100 -0.23 -1.34 -19.76
C ASP A 100 -1.36 -0.42 -19.30
N THR A 101 -2.05 -0.77 -18.20
CA THR A 101 -3.15 0.01 -17.62
C THR A 101 -2.83 0.28 -16.15
N PRO A 102 -3.68 1.02 -15.41
CA PRO A 102 -3.46 1.18 -13.98
C PRO A 102 -3.65 -0.09 -13.15
N ALA A 103 -4.21 -1.15 -13.74
CA ALA A 103 -4.46 -2.38 -12.99
C ALA A 103 -3.21 -3.25 -12.93
N TYR A 104 -3.11 -4.02 -11.86
CA TYR A 104 -2.07 -5.05 -11.67
C TYR A 104 -2.75 -6.40 -11.62
N ILE A 105 -2.04 -7.43 -12.01
CA ILE A 105 -2.64 -8.76 -12.13
C ILE A 105 -1.93 -9.73 -11.20
N ALA A 106 -2.73 -10.39 -10.36
CA ALA A 106 -2.27 -11.53 -9.57
C ALA A 106 -2.63 -12.80 -10.33
N ASN A 107 -1.64 -13.59 -10.62
CA ASN A 107 -1.87 -14.86 -11.35
C ASN A 107 -1.94 -15.99 -10.36
N VAL A 108 -3.15 -16.54 -10.17
CA VAL A 108 -3.40 -17.62 -9.24
C VAL A 108 -3.75 -18.85 -10.05
N ASP A 109 -2.77 -19.74 -10.23
CA ASP A 109 -2.97 -20.99 -10.96
C ASP A 109 -3.54 -20.75 -12.35
N GLY A 110 -3.09 -19.70 -13.02
CA GLY A 110 -3.55 -19.37 -14.36
C GLY A 110 -4.73 -18.44 -14.41
N GLU A 111 -5.35 -18.17 -13.27
CA GLU A 111 -6.45 -17.21 -13.21
C GLU A 111 -5.91 -15.82 -12.91
N GLU A 112 -6.29 -14.84 -13.74
CA GLU A 112 -5.79 -13.47 -13.62
C GLU A 112 -6.79 -12.63 -12.86
N MET A 113 -6.35 -12.08 -11.73
CA MET A 113 -7.20 -11.28 -10.85
C MET A 113 -6.65 -9.87 -10.75
N PRO A 114 -7.50 -8.85 -11.04
CA PRO A 114 -7.00 -7.48 -11.04
C PRO A 114 -6.96 -6.85 -9.65
N TYR A 115 -5.95 -6.04 -9.43
CA TYR A 115 -5.75 -5.28 -8.19
C TYR A 115 -5.38 -3.85 -8.54
N LEU A 116 -5.74 -2.93 -7.65
CA LEU A 116 -5.38 -1.51 -7.80
C LEU A 116 -4.54 -1.05 -6.63
N LYS A 117 -3.54 -0.22 -6.92
CA LYS A 117 -2.76 0.44 -5.87
C LYS A 117 -3.64 1.36 -5.06
N GLN A 118 -3.43 1.34 -3.77
CA GLN A 118 -4.13 2.24 -2.85
C GLN A 118 -3.14 3.32 -2.42
N ILE A 119 -3.14 4.42 -3.10
CA ILE A 119 -2.23 5.53 -2.81
C ILE A 119 -3.03 6.81 -2.62
N GLU A 120 -2.48 7.68 -1.76
CA GLU A 120 -3.04 9.01 -1.53
C GLU A 120 -2.49 9.97 -2.56
N GLY A 121 -3.26 10.92 -2.90
CA GLY A 121 -2.75 11.90 -3.80
C GLY A 121 -3.63 12.20 -4.93
#